data_ff59764b48bd3cfd85833fbc5ccd8053
#
_entry.id   ff59764b48bd3cfd85833fbc5ccd8053
#
_cell.length_a   1.000
_cell.length_b   1.000
_cell.length_c   1.000
_cell.angle_alpha   90.00
_cell.angle_beta   90.00
_cell.angle_gamma   90.00
#
_symmetry.space_group_name_H-M   'P 1'
#
loop_
_entity.id
_entity.type
_entity.pdbx_description
1 polymer ?
#
loop_
_entity_poly.entity_id
_entity_poly.type
_entity_poly.pdbx_seq_one_letter_code
_entity_poly.pdbx_strand_id
1 'polypeptide(L)'
;MRFRSYKKSKVGVMISRGIMLIVMSIVMSLVALKYFSVRANTVLLPMAEGKLRKIVSTIINNSTNNLTFDSSLFTMDKDQNNEIKMINYNSYEVTKLINEVTCNIEMELDKLNENKGSELDKYVISEVPFGSIFNSSFLRGLGPKIPLKAEMVGSIVSNIETEVKPYGINNAYVETRIFLEVTAIIYLPFVSKEIKISNIIPISINIVQGSVPQGYITTFK
;
A
#
# COMPACT_ATOMS: atom_id res chain seq x y z
N MET A 1 72.90 12.02 32.64
CA MET A 1 71.94 11.68 31.58
C MET A 1 71.14 12.91 31.17
N ARG A 2 71.35 13.49 29.94
CA ARG A 2 70.62 14.65 29.48
C ARG A 2 69.42 14.17 28.68
N PHE A 3 68.20 14.34 29.14
CA PHE A 3 66.97 14.12 28.38
C PHE A 3 66.84 15.21 27.28
N ARG A 4 67.00 14.79 26.03
CA ARG A 4 66.78 15.64 24.85
C ARG A 4 65.32 15.84 24.63
N SER A 5 64.76 16.98 25.06
CA SER A 5 63.41 17.42 24.76
C SER A 5 63.21 17.54 23.24
N TYR A 6 62.43 16.69 22.64
CA TYR A 6 62.09 16.70 21.21
C TYR A 6 61.10 17.84 20.97
N LYS A 7 61.57 18.99 20.53
CA LYS A 7 60.76 20.14 20.16
C LYS A 7 60.02 19.82 18.89
N LYS A 8 58.70 19.41 18.98
CA LYS A 8 57.83 19.22 17.85
C LYS A 8 57.84 20.47 16.98
N SER A 9 58.20 20.35 15.70
CA SER A 9 58.26 21.45 14.75
C SER A 9 56.86 22.07 14.62
N LYS A 10 56.75 23.40 14.58
CA LYS A 10 55.48 24.13 14.41
C LYS A 10 54.70 23.67 13.17
N VAL A 11 55.41 23.25 12.14
CA VAL A 11 54.85 22.68 10.90
C VAL A 11 54.16 21.34 11.15
N GLY A 12 54.73 20.42 11.93
CA GLY A 12 54.11 19.15 12.27
C GLY A 12 52.84 19.29 13.11
N VAL A 13 52.76 20.28 14.00
CA VAL A 13 51.59 20.62 14.80
C VAL A 13 50.49 21.20 13.90
N MET A 14 50.83 22.01 12.91
CA MET A 14 49.92 22.66 11.98
C MET A 14 49.28 21.61 11.01
N ILE A 15 50.07 20.67 10.50
CA ILE A 15 49.62 19.53 9.67
C ILE A 15 48.71 18.61 10.48
N SER A 16 49.05 18.29 11.74
CA SER A 16 48.24 17.48 12.64
C SER A 16 46.86 18.13 12.94
N ARG A 17 46.83 19.45 13.13
CA ARG A 17 45.56 20.17 13.31
C ARG A 17 44.68 20.17 12.04
N GLY A 18 45.31 20.35 10.87
CA GLY A 18 44.60 20.28 9.59
C GLY A 18 43.95 18.91 9.35
N ILE A 19 44.73 17.84 9.58
CA ILE A 19 44.20 16.47 9.48
C ILE A 19 43.08 16.23 10.47
N MET A 20 43.20 16.70 11.72
CA MET A 20 42.17 16.56 12.72
C MET A 20 40.85 17.28 12.32
N LEU A 21 40.93 18.47 11.74
CA LEU A 21 39.74 19.20 11.23
C LEU A 21 39.06 18.46 10.07
N ILE A 22 39.84 17.88 9.15
CA ILE A 22 39.33 17.08 8.04
C ILE A 22 38.60 15.83 8.60
N VAL A 23 39.23 15.11 9.51
CA VAL A 23 38.59 13.92 10.14
C VAL A 23 37.33 14.31 10.88
N MET A 24 37.36 15.40 11.64
CA MET A 24 36.18 15.89 12.36
C MET A 24 35.05 16.29 11.40
N SER A 25 35.38 16.93 10.28
CA SER A 25 34.40 17.27 9.23
C SER A 25 33.76 16.04 8.60
N ILE A 26 34.55 15.01 8.31
CA ILE A 26 34.05 13.74 7.75
C ILE A 26 33.11 13.05 8.77
N VAL A 27 33.52 12.97 10.03
CA VAL A 27 32.66 12.36 11.07
C VAL A 27 31.36 13.15 11.25
N MET A 28 31.43 14.47 11.29
CA MET A 28 30.24 15.34 11.40
C MET A 28 29.31 15.14 10.18
N SER A 29 29.86 15.04 8.98
CA SER A 29 29.08 14.76 7.76
C SER A 29 28.38 13.42 7.82
N LEU A 30 29.07 12.35 8.24
CA LEU A 30 28.48 11.02 8.39
C LEU A 30 27.36 10.99 9.43
N VAL A 31 27.54 11.66 10.55
CA VAL A 31 26.51 11.79 11.61
C VAL A 31 25.29 12.56 11.07
N ALA A 32 25.54 13.66 10.36
CA ALA A 32 24.48 14.45 9.75
C ALA A 32 23.70 13.64 8.70
N LEU A 33 24.39 12.88 7.83
CA LEU A 33 23.75 12.02 6.85
C LEU A 33 22.89 10.92 7.52
N LYS A 34 23.40 10.29 8.56
CA LYS A 34 22.65 9.26 9.30
C LYS A 34 21.41 9.83 9.98
N TYR A 35 21.56 10.97 10.66
CA TYR A 35 20.44 11.67 11.28
C TYR A 35 19.36 12.05 10.26
N PHE A 36 19.80 12.58 9.12
CA PHE A 36 18.92 12.97 8.02
C PHE A 36 18.20 11.77 7.41
N SER A 37 18.91 10.68 7.13
CA SER A 37 18.34 9.44 6.60
C SER A 37 17.23 8.88 7.50
N VAL A 38 17.47 8.78 8.80
CA VAL A 38 16.47 8.28 9.77
C VAL A 38 15.25 9.20 9.80
N ARG A 39 15.47 10.51 9.80
CA ARG A 39 14.38 11.49 9.85
C ARG A 39 13.56 11.51 8.55
N ALA A 40 14.23 11.47 7.41
CA ALA A 40 13.58 11.40 6.10
C ALA A 40 12.67 10.17 5.99
N ASN A 41 13.13 9.01 6.41
CA ASN A 41 12.35 7.78 6.39
C ASN A 41 11.08 7.89 7.26
N THR A 42 11.20 8.46 8.45
CA THR A 42 10.07 8.60 9.38
C THR A 42 8.97 9.51 8.82
N VAL A 43 9.32 10.51 8.00
CA VAL A 43 8.36 11.50 7.48
C VAL A 43 7.93 11.18 6.04
N LEU A 44 8.90 10.90 5.16
CA LEU A 44 8.62 10.73 3.73
C LEU A 44 7.93 9.40 3.42
N LEU A 45 8.27 8.33 4.14
CA LEU A 45 7.70 7.01 3.88
C LEU A 45 6.18 6.96 4.10
N PRO A 46 5.62 7.39 5.24
CA PRO A 46 4.17 7.43 5.42
C PRO A 46 3.45 8.35 4.43
N MET A 47 4.10 9.46 4.03
CA MET A 47 3.54 10.36 3.01
C MET A 47 3.48 9.66 1.64
N ALA A 48 4.54 8.96 1.26
CA ALA A 48 4.59 8.19 0.01
C ALA A 48 3.57 7.04 0.02
N GLU A 49 3.50 6.27 1.10
CA GLU A 49 2.50 5.19 1.28
C GLU A 49 1.07 5.73 1.15
N GLY A 50 0.73 6.82 1.82
CA GLY A 50 -0.60 7.42 1.76
C GLY A 50 -0.98 7.90 0.35
N LYS A 51 -0.02 8.50 -0.37
CA LYS A 51 -0.23 8.94 -1.76
C LYS A 51 -0.40 7.75 -2.71
N LEU A 52 0.45 6.75 -2.57
CA LEU A 52 0.41 5.55 -3.42
C LEU A 52 -0.88 4.76 -3.20
N ARG A 53 -1.30 4.56 -1.94
CA ARG A 53 -2.60 3.94 -1.62
C ARG A 53 -3.76 4.66 -2.30
N LYS A 54 -3.77 6.00 -2.25
CA LYS A 54 -4.81 6.78 -2.91
C LYS A 54 -4.83 6.56 -4.42
N ILE A 55 -3.66 6.56 -5.07
CA ILE A 55 -3.53 6.34 -6.52
C ILE A 55 -4.03 4.94 -6.89
N VAL A 56 -3.52 3.90 -6.23
CA VAL A 56 -3.91 2.51 -6.49
C VAL A 56 -5.40 2.30 -6.24
N SER A 57 -5.95 2.80 -5.13
CA SER A 57 -7.39 2.69 -4.85
C SER A 57 -8.24 3.43 -5.89
N THR A 58 -7.77 4.57 -6.39
CA THR A 58 -8.48 5.31 -7.46
C THR A 58 -8.48 4.50 -8.76
N ILE A 59 -7.36 3.90 -9.12
CA ILE A 59 -7.25 3.04 -10.30
C ILE A 59 -8.18 1.83 -10.18
N ILE A 60 -8.12 1.11 -9.05
CA ILE A 60 -8.99 -0.03 -8.80
C ILE A 60 -10.46 0.37 -8.94
N ASN A 61 -10.88 1.47 -8.29
CA ASN A 61 -12.26 1.94 -8.37
C ASN A 61 -12.67 2.32 -9.80
N ASN A 62 -11.80 2.99 -10.55
CA ASN A 62 -12.09 3.38 -11.93
C ASN A 62 -12.19 2.15 -12.85
N SER A 63 -11.30 1.17 -12.69
CA SER A 63 -11.29 -0.06 -13.48
C SER A 63 -12.49 -0.95 -13.19
N THR A 64 -13.11 -0.81 -12.01
CA THR A 64 -14.25 -1.63 -11.58
C THR A 64 -15.61 -0.94 -11.76
N ASN A 65 -15.64 0.38 -11.94
CA ASN A 65 -16.90 1.14 -12.12
C ASN A 65 -17.74 0.72 -13.33
N ASN A 66 -17.10 0.18 -14.37
CA ASN A 66 -17.78 -0.25 -15.60
C ASN A 66 -18.13 -1.75 -15.59
N LEU A 67 -17.81 -2.47 -14.51
CA LEU A 67 -18.12 -3.89 -14.41
C LEU A 67 -19.58 -4.07 -14.02
N THR A 68 -20.32 -4.76 -14.86
CA THR A 68 -21.67 -5.25 -14.54
C THR A 68 -21.54 -6.61 -13.88
N PHE A 69 -21.88 -6.71 -12.61
CA PHE A 69 -21.93 -7.98 -11.91
C PHE A 69 -23.22 -8.72 -12.33
N ASP A 70 -23.06 -9.74 -13.17
CA ASP A 70 -24.19 -10.51 -13.65
C ASP A 70 -24.70 -11.46 -12.55
N SER A 71 -26.01 -11.63 -12.50
CA SER A 71 -26.68 -12.63 -11.64
C SER A 71 -26.31 -14.07 -11.94
N SER A 72 -25.62 -14.31 -13.06
CA SER A 72 -25.09 -15.63 -13.48
C SER A 72 -23.89 -16.13 -12.66
N LEU A 73 -23.29 -15.26 -11.82
CA LEU A 73 -22.14 -15.62 -10.97
C LEU A 73 -22.48 -16.68 -9.93
N PHE A 74 -23.73 -16.70 -9.48
CA PHE A 74 -24.22 -17.67 -8.51
C PHE A 74 -25.69 -18.00 -8.75
N THR A 75 -26.05 -19.25 -8.49
CA THR A 75 -27.44 -19.73 -8.48
C THR A 75 -27.83 -20.08 -7.07
N MET A 76 -29.07 -19.69 -6.70
CA MET A 76 -29.65 -20.01 -5.40
C MET A 76 -30.69 -21.11 -5.61
N ASP A 77 -30.40 -22.31 -5.14
CA ASP A 77 -31.36 -23.40 -5.14
C ASP A 77 -32.31 -23.22 -3.95
N LYS A 78 -33.61 -23.20 -4.24
CA LYS A 78 -34.68 -23.04 -3.26
C LYS A 78 -35.41 -24.36 -3.03
N ASP A 79 -35.82 -24.59 -1.79
CA ASP A 79 -36.66 -25.72 -1.43
C ASP A 79 -38.16 -25.46 -1.80
N GLN A 80 -39.00 -26.48 -1.64
CA GLN A 80 -40.46 -26.41 -1.87
C GLN A 80 -41.14 -25.30 -1.08
N ASN A 81 -40.55 -24.87 0.05
CA ASN A 81 -40.97 -23.76 0.88
C ASN A 81 -40.42 -22.40 0.48
N ASN A 82 -39.74 -22.30 -0.71
CA ASN A 82 -39.06 -21.11 -1.18
C ASN A 82 -37.87 -20.66 -0.32
N GLU A 83 -37.33 -21.55 0.53
CA GLU A 83 -36.13 -21.31 1.35
C GLU A 83 -34.85 -21.62 0.55
N ILE A 84 -33.83 -20.80 0.73
CA ILE A 84 -32.54 -21.02 0.05
C ILE A 84 -31.82 -22.17 0.74
N LYS A 85 -31.65 -23.28 0.00
CA LYS A 85 -31.01 -24.49 0.46
C LYS A 85 -29.51 -24.51 0.15
N MET A 86 -29.16 -23.96 -0.99
CA MET A 86 -27.76 -23.98 -1.48
C MET A 86 -27.49 -22.75 -2.34
N ILE A 87 -26.27 -22.23 -2.23
CA ILE A 87 -25.74 -21.21 -3.11
C ILE A 87 -24.59 -21.87 -3.91
N ASN A 88 -24.77 -22.01 -5.22
CA ASN A 88 -23.76 -22.56 -6.11
C ASN A 88 -23.08 -21.44 -6.88
N TYR A 89 -21.76 -21.45 -6.89
CA TYR A 89 -20.95 -20.52 -7.68
C TYR A 89 -20.65 -21.11 -9.05
N ASN A 90 -20.85 -20.32 -10.10
CA ASN A 90 -20.38 -20.65 -11.43
C ASN A 90 -18.88 -20.34 -11.52
N SER A 91 -18.04 -21.36 -11.32
CA SER A 91 -16.58 -21.18 -11.29
C SER A 91 -16.01 -20.58 -12.58
N TYR A 92 -16.64 -20.85 -13.74
CA TYR A 92 -16.22 -20.29 -15.01
C TYR A 92 -16.45 -18.76 -15.04
N GLU A 93 -17.67 -18.32 -14.74
CA GLU A 93 -18.00 -16.87 -14.74
C GLU A 93 -17.22 -16.12 -13.66
N VAL A 94 -17.02 -16.74 -12.49
CA VAL A 94 -16.19 -16.20 -11.41
C VAL A 94 -14.75 -16.00 -11.89
N THR A 95 -14.13 -17.00 -12.51
CA THR A 95 -12.76 -16.91 -13.02
C THR A 95 -12.64 -15.86 -14.13
N LYS A 96 -13.61 -15.80 -15.03
CA LYS A 96 -13.68 -14.80 -16.10
C LYS A 96 -13.73 -13.37 -15.51
N LEU A 97 -14.57 -13.14 -14.51
CA LEU A 97 -14.68 -11.86 -13.83
C LEU A 97 -13.36 -11.46 -13.15
N ILE A 98 -12.73 -12.37 -12.42
CA ILE A 98 -11.43 -12.13 -11.80
C ILE A 98 -10.39 -11.71 -12.83
N ASN A 99 -10.31 -12.45 -13.94
CA ASN A 99 -9.35 -12.16 -15.00
C ASN A 99 -9.62 -10.80 -15.67
N GLU A 100 -10.89 -10.46 -15.91
CA GLU A 100 -11.28 -9.17 -16.47
C GLU A 100 -10.90 -8.01 -15.54
N VAL A 101 -11.23 -8.12 -14.25
CA VAL A 101 -10.86 -7.12 -13.22
C VAL A 101 -9.35 -6.95 -13.15
N THR A 102 -8.62 -8.07 -13.06
CA THR A 102 -7.15 -8.06 -12.95
C THR A 102 -6.51 -7.42 -14.19
N CYS A 103 -6.91 -7.82 -15.38
CA CYS A 103 -6.39 -7.30 -16.63
C CYS A 103 -6.66 -5.79 -16.79
N ASN A 104 -7.86 -5.33 -16.45
CA ASN A 104 -8.20 -3.91 -16.49
C ASN A 104 -7.34 -3.07 -15.53
N ILE A 105 -7.10 -3.58 -14.32
CA ILE A 105 -6.26 -2.89 -13.35
C ILE A 105 -4.79 -2.89 -13.80
N GLU A 106 -4.28 -4.02 -14.31
CA GLU A 106 -2.91 -4.12 -14.84
C GLU A 106 -2.70 -3.13 -15.99
N MET A 107 -3.62 -3.06 -16.95
CA MET A 107 -3.54 -2.09 -18.05
C MET A 107 -3.52 -0.63 -17.57
N GLU A 108 -4.29 -0.29 -16.55
CA GLU A 108 -4.28 1.08 -16.00
C GLU A 108 -3.00 1.38 -15.19
N LEU A 109 -2.45 0.39 -14.50
CA LEU A 109 -1.17 0.52 -13.80
C LEU A 109 0.00 0.65 -14.78
N ASP A 110 -0.02 -0.11 -15.88
CA ASP A 110 1.00 -0.05 -16.92
C ASP A 110 1.02 1.30 -17.63
N LYS A 111 -0.14 1.90 -17.90
CA LYS A 111 -0.22 3.26 -18.44
C LYS A 111 0.49 4.30 -17.55
N LEU A 112 0.53 4.08 -16.24
CA LEU A 112 1.30 4.93 -15.34
C LEU A 112 2.81 4.73 -15.52
N ASN A 113 3.25 3.51 -15.83
CA ASN A 113 4.66 3.19 -16.05
C ASN A 113 5.15 3.66 -17.42
N GLU A 114 4.31 3.60 -18.47
CA GLU A 114 4.68 3.93 -19.85
C GLU A 114 4.84 5.44 -20.13
N ASN A 115 4.21 6.30 -19.35
CA ASN A 115 4.22 7.75 -19.59
C ASN A 115 5.57 8.43 -19.33
N LYS A 116 6.70 7.68 -19.22
CA LYS A 116 8.03 8.26 -18.93
C LYS A 116 9.15 7.60 -19.71
N GLY A 117 9.76 8.38 -20.55
CA GLY A 117 10.76 8.02 -21.57
C GLY A 117 12.16 7.61 -21.09
N SER A 118 12.35 7.10 -19.87
CA SER A 118 13.61 6.49 -19.46
C SER A 118 13.44 5.50 -18.32
N GLU A 119 14.19 4.38 -18.36
CA GLU A 119 14.27 3.35 -17.30
C GLU A 119 14.63 3.89 -15.91
N LEU A 120 15.17 5.11 -15.84
CA LEU A 120 15.55 5.78 -14.59
C LEU A 120 14.40 6.57 -13.95
N ASP A 121 13.33 6.82 -14.69
CA ASP A 121 12.18 7.58 -14.19
C ASP A 121 11.05 6.66 -13.73
N LYS A 122 11.30 5.94 -12.63
CA LYS A 122 10.25 5.31 -11.85
C LYS A 122 9.14 6.30 -11.55
N TYR A 123 7.91 5.82 -11.54
CA TYR A 123 6.73 6.65 -11.36
C TYR A 123 6.87 7.63 -10.19
N VAL A 124 6.83 8.94 -10.47
CA VAL A 124 6.84 9.98 -9.43
C VAL A 124 5.43 10.13 -8.87
N ILE A 125 5.19 9.61 -7.68
CA ILE A 125 3.91 9.70 -6.98
C ILE A 125 3.60 11.13 -6.57
N SER A 126 4.62 11.83 -6.08
CA SER A 126 4.49 13.18 -5.53
C SER A 126 5.86 13.81 -5.36
N GLU A 127 5.89 15.13 -5.29
CA GLU A 127 7.06 15.90 -4.92
C GLU A 127 6.84 16.55 -3.56
N VAL A 128 7.84 16.43 -2.67
CA VAL A 128 7.77 16.98 -1.31
C VAL A 128 8.93 17.93 -1.09
N PRO A 129 8.69 19.19 -0.64
CA PRO A 129 9.76 20.12 -0.31
C PRO A 129 10.68 19.55 0.79
N PHE A 130 11.98 19.75 0.63
CA PHE A 130 13.00 19.28 1.58
C PHE A 130 12.71 19.70 3.03
N GLY A 131 12.20 20.91 3.22
CA GLY A 131 11.83 21.44 4.54
C GLY A 131 10.74 20.64 5.26
N SER A 132 9.96 19.83 4.52
CA SER A 132 8.90 18.98 5.12
C SER A 132 9.45 17.85 5.98
N ILE A 133 10.74 17.50 5.82
CA ILE A 133 11.43 16.50 6.65
C ILE A 133 11.61 17.01 8.08
N PHE A 134 11.74 18.32 8.23
CA PHE A 134 11.86 18.95 9.54
C PHE A 134 10.48 19.18 10.15
N ASN A 135 10.31 18.85 11.41
CA ASN A 135 9.03 19.01 12.11
C ASN A 135 8.77 20.48 12.51
N SER A 136 8.99 21.39 11.56
CA SER A 136 8.83 22.84 11.73
C SER A 136 7.85 23.38 10.70
N SER A 137 6.81 24.04 11.17
CA SER A 137 5.82 24.69 10.30
C SER A 137 6.44 25.75 9.39
N PHE A 138 7.50 26.42 9.87
CA PHE A 138 8.21 27.45 9.13
C PHE A 138 9.04 26.88 7.96
N LEU A 139 9.61 25.69 8.10
CA LEU A 139 10.47 25.07 7.08
C LEU A 139 9.68 24.22 6.08
N ARG A 140 8.44 23.85 6.37
CA ARG A 140 7.66 22.84 5.64
C ARG A 140 7.54 23.09 4.13
N GLY A 141 7.54 24.34 3.70
CA GLY A 141 7.42 24.71 2.27
C GLY A 141 8.73 25.07 1.60
N LEU A 142 9.86 25.01 2.32
CA LEU A 142 11.14 25.54 1.84
C LEU A 142 12.05 24.43 1.29
N GLY A 143 12.93 24.83 0.37
CA GLY A 143 13.99 23.98 -0.19
C GLY A 143 13.60 23.25 -1.48
N PRO A 144 14.55 22.49 -2.04
CA PRO A 144 14.32 21.74 -3.27
C PRO A 144 13.27 20.66 -3.06
N LYS A 145 12.55 20.32 -4.12
CA LYS A 145 11.55 19.26 -4.11
C LYS A 145 12.21 17.90 -4.21
N ILE A 146 11.83 17.01 -3.34
CA ILE A 146 12.25 15.60 -3.34
C ILE A 146 11.17 14.78 -4.04
N PRO A 147 11.46 14.11 -5.15
CA PRO A 147 10.51 13.23 -5.81
C PRO A 147 10.33 11.95 -4.98
N LEU A 148 9.10 11.63 -4.63
CA LEU A 148 8.71 10.34 -4.10
C LEU A 148 8.39 9.43 -5.28
N LYS A 149 9.18 8.37 -5.46
CA LYS A 149 9.03 7.45 -6.58
C LYS A 149 8.46 6.12 -6.12
N ALA A 150 7.67 5.48 -6.97
CA ALA A 150 7.24 4.11 -6.78
C ALA A 150 7.30 3.32 -8.08
N GLU A 151 7.24 2.02 -7.94
CA GLU A 151 7.17 1.05 -9.02
C GLU A 151 6.22 -0.06 -8.59
N MET A 152 5.28 -0.43 -9.45
CA MET A 152 4.45 -1.60 -9.24
C MET A 152 5.28 -2.84 -9.58
N VAL A 153 5.30 -3.82 -8.67
CA VAL A 153 6.15 -5.01 -8.79
C VAL A 153 5.27 -6.25 -8.71
N GLY A 154 5.43 -7.13 -9.70
CA GLY A 154 4.72 -8.39 -9.74
C GLY A 154 3.29 -8.30 -10.29
N SER A 155 2.60 -9.41 -10.22
CA SER A 155 1.19 -9.54 -10.61
C SER A 155 0.26 -9.11 -9.48
N ILE A 156 -0.94 -8.69 -9.87
CA ILE A 156 -2.02 -8.43 -8.92
C ILE A 156 -2.54 -9.77 -8.40
N VAL A 157 -2.62 -9.91 -7.10
CA VAL A 157 -3.30 -11.04 -6.48
C VAL A 157 -4.78 -10.69 -6.36
N SER A 158 -5.61 -11.48 -7.01
CA SER A 158 -7.07 -11.34 -6.95
C SER A 158 -7.72 -12.65 -6.50
N ASN A 159 -8.68 -12.56 -5.59
CA ASN A 159 -9.42 -13.69 -5.07
C ASN A 159 -10.87 -13.31 -4.77
N ILE A 160 -11.79 -14.27 -4.85
CA ILE A 160 -13.16 -14.09 -4.38
C ILE A 160 -13.30 -14.71 -3.00
N GLU A 161 -13.81 -13.94 -2.08
CA GLU A 161 -14.13 -14.36 -0.73
C GLU A 161 -15.62 -14.26 -0.48
N THR A 162 -16.17 -15.28 0.18
CA THR A 162 -17.55 -15.26 0.63
C THR A 162 -17.60 -15.35 2.14
N GLU A 163 -18.26 -14.41 2.75
CA GLU A 163 -18.46 -14.36 4.18
C GLU A 163 -19.93 -14.57 4.53
N VAL A 164 -20.20 -15.49 5.45
CA VAL A 164 -21.55 -15.78 5.93
C VAL A 164 -21.62 -15.41 7.41
N LYS A 165 -22.54 -14.51 7.74
CA LYS A 165 -22.75 -14.06 9.11
C LYS A 165 -24.19 -14.33 9.54
N PRO A 166 -24.46 -14.74 10.79
CA PRO A 166 -25.83 -14.80 11.32
C PRO A 166 -26.44 -13.39 11.33
N TYR A 167 -27.68 -13.29 10.90
CA TYR A 167 -28.44 -12.04 10.87
C TYR A 167 -29.84 -12.25 11.52
N GLY A 168 -30.01 -11.77 12.73
CA GLY A 168 -31.21 -12.02 13.51
C GLY A 168 -31.32 -13.48 14.00
N ILE A 169 -32.57 -13.98 14.14
CA ILE A 169 -32.82 -15.30 14.73
C ILE A 169 -32.63 -16.42 13.70
N ASN A 170 -33.09 -16.22 12.46
CA ASN A 170 -33.16 -17.28 11.43
C ASN A 170 -32.62 -16.85 10.06
N ASN A 171 -31.97 -15.71 9.97
CA ASN A 171 -31.45 -15.22 8.72
C ASN A 171 -29.91 -15.33 8.68
N ALA A 172 -29.37 -15.42 7.49
CA ALA A 172 -27.94 -15.31 7.23
C ALA A 172 -27.67 -14.13 6.28
N TYR A 173 -26.66 -13.36 6.58
CA TYR A 173 -26.09 -12.35 5.71
C TYR A 173 -24.95 -13.00 4.95
N VAL A 174 -25.05 -13.01 3.62
CA VAL A 174 -24.05 -13.59 2.71
C VAL A 174 -23.48 -12.47 1.88
N GLU A 175 -22.20 -12.21 2.07
CA GLU A 175 -21.44 -11.20 1.32
C GLU A 175 -20.38 -11.89 0.46
N THR A 176 -20.42 -11.62 -0.84
CA THR A 176 -19.37 -12.03 -1.78
C THR A 176 -18.61 -10.81 -2.23
N ARG A 177 -17.28 -10.88 -2.14
CA ARG A 177 -16.38 -9.77 -2.43
C ARG A 177 -15.15 -10.24 -3.19
N ILE A 178 -14.59 -9.36 -4.03
CA ILE A 178 -13.26 -9.54 -4.62
C ILE A 178 -12.24 -8.92 -3.68
N PHE A 179 -11.27 -9.70 -3.26
CA PHE A 179 -10.07 -9.23 -2.59
C PHE A 179 -8.98 -9.01 -3.63
N LEU A 180 -8.40 -7.82 -3.63
CA LEU A 180 -7.30 -7.43 -4.51
C LEU A 180 -6.10 -7.00 -3.68
N GLU A 181 -4.91 -7.47 -4.04
CA GLU A 181 -3.66 -7.03 -3.45
C GLU A 181 -2.66 -6.64 -4.55
N VAL A 182 -2.19 -5.41 -4.50
CA VAL A 182 -1.17 -4.86 -5.38
C VAL A 182 0.11 -4.66 -4.58
N THR A 183 1.22 -5.23 -5.06
CA THR A 183 2.54 -5.03 -4.46
C THR A 183 3.27 -3.91 -5.18
N ALA A 184 3.84 -2.99 -4.43
CA ALA A 184 4.62 -1.87 -4.97
C ALA A 184 5.86 -1.61 -4.13
N ILE A 185 6.92 -1.09 -4.76
CA ILE A 185 8.14 -0.63 -4.08
C ILE A 185 8.17 0.88 -4.13
N ILE A 186 8.30 1.49 -2.96
CA ILE A 186 8.55 2.92 -2.82
C ILE A 186 10.04 3.16 -2.78
N TYR A 187 10.53 4.08 -3.61
CA TYR A 187 11.92 4.50 -3.66
C TYR A 187 12.06 5.91 -3.09
N LEU A 188 12.78 6.00 -2.00
CA LEU A 188 13.20 7.25 -1.37
C LEU A 188 14.71 7.41 -1.50
N PRO A 189 15.28 8.62 -1.37
CA PRO A 189 16.70 8.85 -1.54
C PRO A 189 17.61 7.97 -0.68
N PHE A 190 17.11 7.47 0.46
CA PHE A 190 17.93 6.73 1.43
C PHE A 190 17.38 5.35 1.77
N VAL A 191 16.20 4.98 1.24
CA VAL A 191 15.56 3.70 1.53
C VAL A 191 14.61 3.32 0.40
N SER A 192 14.49 2.03 0.14
CA SER A 192 13.40 1.45 -0.61
C SER A 192 12.59 0.52 0.30
N LYS A 193 11.27 0.51 0.13
CA LYS A 193 10.37 -0.32 0.92
C LYS A 193 9.29 -0.90 0.04
N GLU A 194 9.15 -2.20 0.10
CA GLU A 194 8.00 -2.90 -0.47
C GLU A 194 6.77 -2.70 0.42
N ILE A 195 5.65 -2.41 -0.20
CA ILE A 195 4.36 -2.29 0.46
C ILE A 195 3.30 -3.08 -0.32
N LYS A 196 2.33 -3.60 0.41
CA LYS A 196 1.15 -4.26 -0.12
C LYS A 196 -0.06 -3.37 0.09
N ILE A 197 -0.82 -3.18 -0.97
CA ILE A 197 -2.03 -2.36 -0.98
C ILE A 197 -3.19 -3.28 -1.29
N SER A 198 -4.00 -3.58 -0.30
CA SER A 198 -5.21 -4.38 -0.47
C SER A 198 -6.44 -3.50 -0.63
N ASN A 199 -7.36 -3.94 -1.47
CA ASN A 199 -8.67 -3.36 -1.65
C ASN A 199 -9.73 -4.47 -1.70
N ILE A 200 -10.95 -4.15 -1.28
CA ILE A 200 -12.09 -5.08 -1.25
C ILE A 200 -13.22 -4.46 -2.04
N ILE A 201 -13.73 -5.21 -3.02
CA ILE A 201 -14.84 -4.81 -3.87
C ILE A 201 -16.03 -5.73 -3.57
N PRO A 202 -17.13 -5.23 -3.01
CA PRO A 202 -18.32 -6.03 -2.82
C PRO A 202 -18.97 -6.34 -4.18
N ILE A 203 -19.22 -7.64 -4.44
CA ILE A 203 -19.92 -8.10 -5.64
C ILE A 203 -21.41 -8.23 -5.35
N SER A 204 -21.75 -8.91 -4.27
CA SER A 204 -23.14 -9.10 -3.88
C SER A 204 -23.30 -9.18 -2.38
N ILE A 205 -24.44 -8.69 -1.93
CA ILE A 205 -24.88 -8.77 -0.55
C ILE A 205 -26.29 -9.36 -0.56
N ASN A 206 -26.47 -10.52 0.05
CA ASN A 206 -27.74 -11.23 0.12
C ASN A 206 -28.11 -11.55 1.55
N ILE A 207 -29.38 -11.37 1.88
CA ILE A 207 -29.94 -11.85 3.14
C ILE A 207 -30.75 -13.10 2.82
N VAL A 208 -30.30 -14.21 3.37
CA VAL A 208 -30.95 -15.52 3.26
C VAL A 208 -31.86 -15.69 4.47
N GLN A 209 -33.15 -15.86 4.21
CA GLN A 209 -34.14 -16.06 5.26
C GLN A 209 -34.35 -17.56 5.49
N GLY A 210 -34.16 -18.02 6.70
CA GLY A 210 -34.48 -19.39 7.12
C GLY A 210 -35.85 -19.49 7.80
N SER A 211 -36.37 -20.71 7.95
CA SER A 211 -37.64 -20.98 8.66
C SER A 211 -37.48 -20.75 10.15
N VAL A 212 -38.51 -20.20 10.77
CA VAL A 212 -38.59 -20.10 12.24
C VAL A 212 -38.92 -21.47 12.80
N PRO A 213 -38.07 -22.08 13.67
CA PRO A 213 -38.38 -23.32 14.30
C PRO A 213 -39.73 -23.22 15.06
N GLN A 214 -40.67 -24.10 14.77
CA GLN A 214 -42.03 -24.07 15.35
C GLN A 214 -42.06 -24.15 16.90
N GLY A 215 -40.93 -24.55 17.52
CA GLY A 215 -40.80 -24.63 18.97
C GLY A 215 -40.76 -23.29 19.72
N TYR A 216 -40.58 -22.17 19.04
CA TYR A 216 -40.52 -20.83 19.67
C TYR A 216 -41.94 -20.25 19.97
N ILE A 217 -42.99 -20.82 19.38
CA ILE A 217 -44.39 -20.26 19.49
C ILE A 217 -45.18 -20.82 20.69
N THR A 218 -44.67 -21.88 21.36
CA THR A 218 -45.46 -22.60 22.36
C THR A 218 -45.27 -22.17 23.82
N THR A 219 -44.52 -21.11 24.12
CA THR A 219 -44.17 -20.78 25.51
C THR A 219 -44.85 -19.50 26.08
N PHE A 220 -45.86 -18.97 25.41
CA PHE A 220 -46.71 -17.91 26.02
C PHE A 220 -48.14 -18.38 26.14
N LYS A 221 -48.41 -19.07 27.23
CA LYS A 221 -49.75 -19.31 27.74
C LYS A 221 -49.86 -18.80 29.16
#